data_d7a991c272fc45db371bdc7087283086
#
_entry.id   d7a991c272fc45db371bdc7087283086
#
_cell.length_a   1.000
_cell.length_b   1.000
_cell.length_c   1.000
_cell.angle_alpha   90.00
_cell.angle_beta   90.00
_cell.angle_gamma   90.00
#
_symmetry.space_group_name_H-M   'P 1'
#
loop_
_entity.id
_entity.type
_entity.pdbx_description
1 polymer ?
#
loop_
_entity_poly.entity_id
_entity_poly.type
_entity_poly.pdbx_seq_one_letter_code
_entity_poly.pdbx_strand_id
1 'polypeptide(L)'
;MQDLTRRQALASGAAAIAATYLPMFSAEAAPLTYTLAPRKIGDGIWMLAGVQEAITFENGGAIANITILDSKDGAIVIDTGPSKRFGEQLAAVARELTGKDVARVYLTHFHPDHIFGNQAFAAETIAAPQGVIDGIKDMGNAFSDAMYYIARDWMRGTDIVLPTTAITSGVEDIGGRKLHLITRSGHTPSDLAILDETSGTLITGDLAFLDRAPTTPHANLAKWQEALQVLENLDFKTLVPGHGPAEGTKRALTQTGEWLGAIAGIITRAYERGLDILEAAAEPLPPALEKISLARYEFERSVMHLYPKLEADRLPAVGKKAD
;
A
#
# COMPACT_ATOMS: atom_id res chain seq x y z
N MET A 1 53.99 -52.75 9.45
CA MET A 1 53.00 -51.77 9.97
C MET A 1 53.53 -51.27 11.29
N GLN A 2 53.95 -50.02 11.36
CA GLN A 2 54.44 -49.44 12.61
C GLN A 2 53.21 -48.98 13.43
N ASP A 3 53.08 -49.52 14.62
CA ASP A 3 52.01 -49.16 15.54
C ASP A 3 52.18 -47.72 16.06
N LEU A 4 51.17 -46.91 15.87
CA LEU A 4 51.13 -45.55 16.39
C LEU A 4 51.11 -45.56 17.92
N THR A 5 52.03 -44.87 18.56
CA THR A 5 52.08 -44.73 20.00
C THR A 5 50.91 -43.90 20.54
N ARG A 6 50.46 -44.16 21.78
CA ARG A 6 49.38 -43.39 22.43
C ARG A 6 49.60 -41.89 22.41
N ARG A 7 50.84 -41.39 22.43
CA ARG A 7 51.17 -39.97 22.30
C ARG A 7 50.89 -39.43 20.91
N GLN A 8 51.14 -40.21 19.85
CA GLN A 8 50.85 -39.81 18.46
C GLN A 8 49.34 -39.80 18.19
N ALA A 9 48.58 -40.75 18.76
CA ALA A 9 47.13 -40.76 18.67
C ALA A 9 46.50 -39.56 19.38
N LEU A 10 47.03 -39.14 20.55
CA LEU A 10 46.54 -37.97 21.30
C LEU A 10 46.91 -36.65 20.59
N ALA A 11 48.08 -36.57 19.95
CA ALA A 11 48.45 -35.38 19.17
C ALA A 11 47.62 -35.23 17.90
N SER A 12 47.25 -36.35 17.25
CA SER A 12 46.35 -36.33 16.08
C SER A 12 44.88 -35.98 16.47
N GLY A 13 44.42 -36.40 17.67
CA GLY A 13 43.11 -36.04 18.19
C GLY A 13 43.00 -34.55 18.58
N ALA A 14 44.06 -33.95 19.14
CA ALA A 14 44.08 -32.54 19.51
C ALA A 14 44.12 -31.63 18.27
N ALA A 15 44.75 -32.04 17.19
CA ALA A 15 44.74 -31.28 15.93
C ALA A 15 43.37 -31.32 15.24
N ALA A 16 42.63 -32.42 15.35
CA ALA A 16 41.28 -32.54 14.81
C ALA A 16 40.25 -31.70 15.57
N ILE A 17 40.43 -31.51 16.89
CA ILE A 17 39.49 -30.66 17.71
C ILE A 17 39.80 -29.18 17.50
N ALA A 18 41.04 -28.77 17.23
CA ALA A 18 41.38 -27.38 16.94
C ALA A 18 40.80 -26.88 15.60
N ALA A 19 40.57 -27.77 14.62
CA ALA A 19 39.98 -27.43 13.34
C ALA A 19 38.45 -27.18 13.39
N THR A 20 37.79 -27.58 14.46
CA THR A 20 36.33 -27.35 14.63
C THR A 20 35.95 -26.04 15.33
N TYR A 21 36.95 -25.26 15.78
CA TYR A 21 36.78 -23.92 16.38
C TYR A 21 37.26 -22.79 15.47
N LEU A 22 37.18 -22.96 14.16
CA LEU A 22 37.23 -21.78 13.29
C LEU A 22 35.94 -20.99 13.56
N PRO A 23 36.03 -19.70 13.94
CA PRO A 23 34.83 -18.89 14.03
C PRO A 23 34.18 -18.95 12.65
N MET A 24 32.96 -19.50 12.57
CA MET A 24 32.12 -19.27 11.41
C MET A 24 31.90 -17.78 11.39
N PHE A 25 32.66 -17.07 10.58
CA PHE A 25 32.25 -15.74 10.17
C PHE A 25 30.90 -15.94 9.46
N SER A 26 29.82 -15.68 10.18
CA SER A 26 28.54 -15.51 9.55
C SER A 26 28.78 -14.36 8.55
N ALA A 27 28.79 -14.66 7.28
CA ALA A 27 28.72 -13.61 6.26
C ALA A 27 27.43 -12.85 6.60
N GLU A 28 27.59 -11.64 7.12
CA GLU A 28 26.47 -10.75 7.37
C GLU A 28 25.80 -10.55 6.02
N ALA A 29 24.59 -11.02 5.88
CA ALA A 29 23.84 -10.87 4.62
C ALA A 29 23.80 -9.37 4.29
N ALA A 30 24.09 -9.02 3.04
CA ALA A 30 23.99 -7.64 2.61
C ALA A 30 22.63 -7.06 3.01
N PRO A 31 22.59 -5.83 3.53
CA PRO A 31 21.34 -5.24 3.97
C PRO A 31 20.34 -5.17 2.80
N LEU A 32 19.10 -5.58 3.06
CA LEU A 32 18.02 -5.48 2.09
C LEU A 32 17.88 -4.01 1.64
N THR A 33 17.71 -3.79 0.34
CA THR A 33 17.62 -2.44 -0.26
C THR A 33 16.56 -2.45 -1.34
N TYR A 34 15.64 -1.47 -1.31
CA TYR A 34 14.68 -1.29 -2.39
C TYR A 34 15.34 -0.65 -3.62
N THR A 35 14.90 -1.05 -4.80
CA THR A 35 15.28 -0.39 -6.04
C THR A 35 14.24 0.68 -6.36
N LEU A 36 14.50 1.92 -5.94
CA LEU A 36 13.63 3.05 -6.21
C LEU A 36 14.03 3.71 -7.53
N ALA A 37 13.15 3.63 -8.54
CA ALA A 37 13.38 4.19 -9.87
C ALA A 37 12.34 5.30 -10.16
N PRO A 38 12.63 6.57 -9.79
CA PRO A 38 11.69 7.66 -10.01
C PRO A 38 11.56 7.96 -11.50
N ARG A 39 10.32 8.00 -11.99
CA ARG A 39 9.98 8.38 -13.36
C ARG A 39 9.32 9.76 -13.36
N LYS A 40 9.88 10.72 -14.09
CA LYS A 40 9.26 12.03 -14.28
C LYS A 40 7.96 11.86 -15.07
N ILE A 41 6.84 12.35 -14.53
CA ILE A 41 5.50 12.24 -15.12
C ILE A 41 4.87 13.60 -15.43
N GLY A 42 5.50 14.69 -15.01
CA GLY A 42 5.06 16.05 -15.23
C GLY A 42 6.12 17.06 -14.81
N ASP A 43 5.81 18.34 -14.86
CA ASP A 43 6.75 19.38 -14.42
C ASP A 43 6.88 19.39 -12.89
N GLY A 44 8.11 19.13 -12.44
CA GLY A 44 8.41 19.00 -11.02
C GLY A 44 7.63 17.87 -10.30
N ILE A 45 7.29 16.80 -11.03
CA ILE A 45 6.59 15.65 -10.44
C ILE A 45 7.16 14.31 -10.93
N TRP A 46 7.40 13.40 -10.00
CA TRP A 46 7.92 12.05 -10.24
C TRP A 46 7.05 11.01 -9.54
N MET A 47 6.96 9.83 -10.13
CA MET A 47 6.32 8.65 -9.57
C MET A 47 7.35 7.52 -9.40
N LEU A 48 7.35 6.91 -8.24
CA LEU A 48 7.95 5.62 -7.95
C LEU A 48 6.86 4.57 -8.11
N ALA A 49 6.99 3.71 -9.12
CA ALA A 49 5.98 2.70 -9.39
C ALA A 49 6.13 1.50 -8.46
N GLY A 50 5.04 1.09 -7.82
CA GLY A 50 4.95 -0.18 -7.12
C GLY A 50 4.85 -1.37 -8.08
N VAL A 51 5.21 -2.57 -7.61
CA VAL A 51 5.01 -3.81 -8.38
C VAL A 51 3.54 -4.25 -8.32
N GLN A 52 3.03 -4.83 -9.41
CA GLN A 52 1.63 -5.24 -9.51
C GLN A 52 1.40 -6.64 -8.93
N GLU A 53 1.79 -6.83 -7.67
CA GLU A 53 1.79 -8.09 -6.94
C GLU A 53 1.12 -7.94 -5.57
N ALA A 54 0.87 -9.06 -4.88
CA ALA A 54 0.58 -9.05 -3.46
C ALA A 54 1.85 -8.71 -2.66
N ILE A 55 1.70 -8.30 -1.42
CA ILE A 55 2.84 -8.13 -0.51
C ILE A 55 3.51 -9.49 -0.29
N THR A 56 4.82 -9.56 -0.56
CA THR A 56 5.66 -10.74 -0.35
C THR A 56 6.98 -10.35 0.31
N PHE A 57 7.77 -11.34 0.71
CA PHE A 57 9.15 -11.09 1.16
C PHE A 57 10.01 -10.54 0.02
N GLU A 58 9.84 -11.02 -1.21
CA GLU A 58 10.66 -10.65 -2.37
C GLU A 58 10.51 -9.17 -2.73
N ASN A 59 9.29 -8.62 -2.66
CA ASN A 59 9.05 -7.21 -2.93
C ASN A 59 9.08 -6.31 -1.69
N GLY A 60 9.19 -6.90 -0.48
CA GLY A 60 9.23 -6.16 0.79
C GLY A 60 8.02 -5.24 1.02
N GLY A 61 6.92 -5.48 0.31
CA GLY A 61 5.70 -4.65 0.36
C GLY A 61 5.74 -3.41 -0.54
N ALA A 62 6.76 -3.22 -1.40
CA ALA A 62 6.86 -2.06 -2.29
C ALA A 62 5.90 -2.20 -3.50
N ILE A 63 4.60 -2.22 -3.22
CA ILE A 63 3.54 -2.44 -4.21
C ILE A 63 2.75 -1.17 -4.55
N ALA A 64 2.80 -0.14 -3.70
CA ALA A 64 2.10 1.13 -3.91
C ALA A 64 2.89 2.10 -4.79
N ASN A 65 2.20 2.95 -5.54
CA ASN A 65 2.78 4.10 -6.22
C ASN A 65 3.01 5.23 -5.21
N ILE A 66 4.23 5.76 -5.22
CA ILE A 66 4.60 6.91 -4.38
C ILE A 66 4.88 8.10 -5.29
N THR A 67 4.41 9.29 -4.92
CA THR A 67 4.59 10.50 -5.74
C THR A 67 5.45 11.53 -5.01
N ILE A 68 6.38 12.16 -5.73
CA ILE A 68 7.23 13.25 -5.25
C ILE A 68 6.96 14.47 -6.12
N LEU A 69 6.73 15.62 -5.47
CA LEU A 69 6.55 16.91 -6.14
C LEU A 69 7.59 17.89 -5.63
N ASP A 70 8.14 18.69 -6.54
CA ASP A 70 9.04 19.80 -6.20
C ASP A 70 8.22 21.06 -5.89
N SER A 71 8.59 21.77 -4.84
CA SER A 71 8.06 23.11 -4.52
C SER A 71 9.20 24.03 -4.07
N LYS A 72 8.94 25.35 -3.93
CA LYS A 72 9.97 26.28 -3.45
C LYS A 72 10.37 26.01 -2.02
N ASP A 73 9.44 25.55 -1.17
CA ASP A 73 9.66 25.32 0.25
C ASP A 73 10.30 23.96 0.55
N GLY A 74 10.28 23.02 -0.41
CA GLY A 74 10.84 21.69 -0.25
C GLY A 74 10.11 20.65 -1.09
N ALA A 75 10.53 19.39 -0.97
CA ALA A 75 9.83 18.28 -1.59
C ALA A 75 8.49 18.01 -0.89
N ILE A 76 7.47 17.66 -1.68
CA ILE A 76 6.20 17.15 -1.19
C ILE A 76 6.13 15.68 -1.57
N VAL A 77 5.82 14.82 -0.60
CA VAL A 77 5.74 13.38 -0.78
C VAL A 77 4.30 12.91 -0.54
N ILE A 78 3.77 12.09 -1.44
CA ILE A 78 2.45 11.49 -1.29
C ILE A 78 2.65 9.99 -1.04
N ASP A 79 2.28 9.55 0.16
CA ASP A 79 2.54 8.26 0.78
C ASP A 79 4.03 7.97 1.04
N THR A 80 4.31 7.03 1.94
CA THR A 80 5.66 6.83 2.47
C THR A 80 6.19 5.40 2.27
N GLY A 81 5.34 4.48 1.79
CA GLY A 81 5.72 3.10 1.51
C GLY A 81 5.65 2.15 2.71
N PRO A 82 6.11 0.90 2.51
CA PRO A 82 5.79 -0.23 3.39
C PRO A 82 6.67 -0.36 4.64
N SER A 83 7.75 0.41 4.79
CA SER A 83 8.68 0.24 5.91
C SER A 83 9.53 1.50 6.14
N LYS A 84 10.12 1.60 7.35
CA LYS A 84 11.14 2.63 7.67
C LYS A 84 12.24 2.69 6.62
N ARG A 85 12.78 1.54 6.23
CA ARG A 85 13.84 1.41 5.23
C ARG A 85 13.43 2.00 3.87
N PHE A 86 12.19 1.75 3.45
CA PHE A 86 11.65 2.36 2.23
C PHE A 86 11.56 3.88 2.38
N GLY A 87 10.99 4.35 3.49
CA GLY A 87 10.87 5.78 3.77
C GLY A 87 12.22 6.51 3.80
N GLU A 88 13.26 5.92 4.41
CA GLU A 88 14.62 6.48 4.42
C GLU A 88 15.20 6.61 3.02
N GLN A 89 15.03 5.59 2.16
CA GLN A 89 15.46 5.65 0.77
C GLN A 89 14.62 6.66 -0.04
N LEU A 90 13.30 6.73 0.21
CA LEU A 90 12.40 7.69 -0.41
C LEU A 90 12.78 9.14 -0.08
N ALA A 91 13.10 9.43 1.18
CA ALA A 91 13.55 10.76 1.60
C ALA A 91 14.86 11.17 0.90
N ALA A 92 15.80 10.22 0.74
CA ALA A 92 17.03 10.44 0.00
C ALA A 92 16.76 10.74 -1.49
N VAL A 93 15.89 9.95 -2.14
CA VAL A 93 15.47 10.17 -3.54
C VAL A 93 14.76 11.51 -3.70
N ALA A 94 13.87 11.88 -2.78
CA ALA A 94 13.19 13.18 -2.84
C ALA A 94 14.19 14.35 -2.78
N ARG A 95 15.20 14.25 -1.90
CA ARG A 95 16.29 15.24 -1.83
C ARG A 95 17.13 15.26 -3.09
N GLU A 96 17.47 14.12 -3.67
CA GLU A 96 18.23 14.04 -4.91
C GLU A 96 17.49 14.71 -6.08
N LEU A 97 16.19 14.47 -6.21
CA LEU A 97 15.37 15.00 -7.30
C LEU A 97 15.11 16.51 -7.18
N THR A 98 14.94 17.02 -5.97
CA THR A 98 14.51 18.41 -5.74
C THR A 98 15.64 19.30 -5.23
N GLY A 99 16.73 18.74 -4.73
CA GLY A 99 17.81 19.47 -4.05
C GLY A 99 17.42 20.02 -2.67
N LYS A 100 16.27 19.58 -2.10
CA LYS A 100 15.66 20.12 -0.89
C LYS A 100 15.19 19.04 0.06
N ASP A 101 15.02 19.38 1.34
CA ASP A 101 14.39 18.50 2.31
C ASP A 101 12.88 18.38 2.04
N VAL A 102 12.26 17.38 2.65
CA VAL A 102 10.81 17.18 2.57
C VAL A 102 10.09 18.20 3.46
N ALA A 103 9.29 19.06 2.83
CA ALA A 103 8.50 20.07 3.52
C ALA A 103 7.12 19.55 3.94
N ARG A 104 6.57 18.60 3.20
CA ARG A 104 5.24 18.04 3.46
C ARG A 104 5.16 16.58 3.01
N VAL A 105 4.52 15.76 3.82
CA VAL A 105 4.07 14.41 3.49
C VAL A 105 2.56 14.36 3.60
N TYR A 106 1.87 13.85 2.59
CA TYR A 106 0.45 13.54 2.68
C TYR A 106 0.25 12.03 2.65
N LEU A 107 -0.59 11.51 3.55
CA LEU A 107 -1.03 10.12 3.48
C LEU A 107 -2.41 10.05 2.84
N THR A 108 -2.52 9.20 1.82
CA THR A 108 -3.79 9.03 1.09
C THR A 108 -4.80 8.23 1.90
N HIS A 109 -4.36 7.18 2.60
CA HIS A 109 -5.17 6.34 3.46
C HIS A 109 -4.28 5.54 4.43
N PHE A 110 -4.87 4.63 5.23
CA PHE A 110 -4.16 3.99 6.35
C PHE A 110 -3.58 2.60 6.05
N HIS A 111 -3.52 2.12 4.78
CA HIS A 111 -3.00 0.79 4.48
C HIS A 111 -1.47 0.70 4.58
N PRO A 112 -0.93 -0.50 4.89
CA PRO A 112 0.45 -0.66 5.32
C PRO A 112 1.51 -0.32 4.26
N ASP A 113 1.21 -0.53 3.00
CA ASP A 113 2.09 -0.20 1.87
C ASP A 113 2.18 1.30 1.56
N HIS A 114 1.40 2.14 2.26
CA HIS A 114 1.37 3.60 2.15
C HIS A 114 1.95 4.34 3.34
N ILE A 115 1.98 3.73 4.55
CA ILE A 115 2.19 4.49 5.81
C ILE A 115 3.42 4.12 6.63
N PHE A 116 4.02 2.96 6.46
CA PHE A 116 5.08 2.49 7.36
C PHE A 116 6.44 3.15 7.14
N GLY A 117 6.60 3.95 6.09
CA GLY A 117 7.77 4.81 5.91
C GLY A 117 7.71 6.13 6.68
N ASN A 118 6.62 6.45 7.38
CA ASN A 118 6.43 7.71 8.10
C ASN A 118 7.60 8.06 9.03
N GLN A 119 8.20 7.06 9.66
CA GLN A 119 9.31 7.21 10.60
C GLN A 119 10.56 7.90 10.02
N ALA A 120 10.69 7.92 8.69
CA ALA A 120 11.79 8.58 7.99
C ALA A 120 11.61 10.10 7.84
N PHE A 121 10.45 10.63 8.19
CA PHE A 121 10.09 12.03 8.01
C PHE A 121 9.83 12.69 9.37
N ALA A 122 10.06 14.00 9.45
CA ALA A 122 9.71 14.76 10.65
C ALA A 122 8.19 14.73 10.85
N ALA A 123 7.74 14.35 12.05
CA ALA A 123 6.31 14.12 12.32
C ALA A 123 5.42 15.34 12.01
N GLU A 124 5.95 16.55 12.21
CA GLU A 124 5.28 17.82 11.92
C GLU A 124 5.07 18.07 10.42
N THR A 125 5.79 17.37 9.54
CA THR A 125 5.59 17.45 8.10
C THR A 125 4.48 16.54 7.61
N ILE A 126 4.06 15.54 8.41
CA ILE A 126 3.11 14.51 7.99
C ILE A 126 1.67 14.97 8.25
N ALA A 127 0.89 15.02 7.18
CA ALA A 127 -0.51 15.45 7.20
C ALA A 127 -1.41 14.35 6.59
N ALA A 128 -2.60 14.18 7.16
CA ALA A 128 -3.59 13.24 6.67
C ALA A 128 -5.01 13.66 7.09
N PRO A 129 -6.07 13.19 6.44
CA PRO A 129 -7.42 13.31 6.97
C PRO A 129 -7.55 12.67 8.36
N GLN A 130 -8.37 13.24 9.25
CA GLN A 130 -8.52 12.74 10.61
C GLN A 130 -8.86 11.24 10.64
N GLY A 131 -9.74 10.77 9.75
CA GLY A 131 -10.10 9.35 9.68
C GLY A 131 -8.95 8.42 9.26
N VAL A 132 -7.94 8.94 8.54
CA VAL A 132 -6.69 8.20 8.26
C VAL A 132 -5.86 8.06 9.53
N ILE A 133 -5.72 9.16 10.30
CA ILE A 133 -5.01 9.16 11.58
C ILE A 133 -5.65 8.17 12.55
N ASP A 134 -6.98 8.18 12.63
CA ASP A 134 -7.74 7.28 13.50
C ASP A 134 -7.60 5.82 13.01
N GLY A 135 -7.66 5.57 11.71
CA GLY A 135 -7.43 4.25 11.13
C GLY A 135 -6.03 3.68 11.43
N ILE A 136 -4.99 4.53 11.40
CA ILE A 136 -3.63 4.11 11.80
C ILE A 136 -3.58 3.75 13.29
N LYS A 137 -4.26 4.52 14.16
CA LYS A 137 -4.33 4.20 15.60
C LYS A 137 -5.02 2.87 15.86
N ASP A 138 -6.12 2.61 15.16
CA ASP A 138 -6.96 1.44 15.38
C ASP A 138 -6.36 0.17 14.77
N MET A 139 -5.81 0.26 13.55
CA MET A 139 -5.39 -0.89 12.76
C MET A 139 -3.88 -1.06 12.64
N GLY A 140 -3.09 -0.03 12.96
CA GLY A 140 -1.65 0.00 12.71
C GLY A 140 -0.90 -1.17 13.33
N ASN A 141 -1.22 -1.57 14.57
CA ASN A 141 -0.58 -2.73 15.22
C ASN A 141 -0.85 -4.04 14.46
N ALA A 142 -2.10 -4.28 14.07
CA ALA A 142 -2.46 -5.48 13.31
C ALA A 142 -1.77 -5.51 11.93
N PHE A 143 -1.66 -4.36 11.27
CA PHE A 143 -0.91 -4.24 10.03
C PHE A 143 0.59 -4.45 10.24
N SER A 144 1.15 -3.90 11.31
CA SER A 144 2.56 -4.09 11.65
C SER A 144 2.88 -5.57 11.86
N ASP A 145 2.07 -6.27 12.65
CA ASP A 145 2.24 -7.71 12.89
C ASP A 145 2.17 -8.52 11.58
N ALA A 146 1.19 -8.22 10.73
CA ALA A 146 1.05 -8.86 9.42
C ALA A 146 2.26 -8.58 8.51
N MET A 147 2.73 -7.33 8.46
CA MET A 147 3.91 -6.94 7.66
C MET A 147 5.19 -7.59 8.19
N TYR A 148 5.40 -7.66 9.51
CA TYR A 148 6.54 -8.39 10.09
C TYR A 148 6.48 -9.88 9.76
N TYR A 149 5.29 -10.48 9.74
CA TYR A 149 5.12 -11.88 9.35
C TYR A 149 5.46 -12.12 7.87
N ILE A 150 5.00 -11.25 6.96
CA ILE A 150 5.14 -11.42 5.51
C ILE A 150 6.51 -10.90 5.02
N ALA A 151 6.84 -9.66 5.33
CA ALA A 151 8.01 -8.97 4.81
C ALA A 151 9.27 -9.14 5.70
N ARG A 152 9.12 -9.64 6.94
CA ARG A 152 10.23 -10.03 7.84
C ARG A 152 11.28 -8.92 8.02
N ASP A 153 12.53 -9.16 7.62
CA ASP A 153 13.67 -8.24 7.80
C ASP A 153 13.53 -6.89 7.07
N TRP A 154 12.64 -6.79 6.10
CA TRP A 154 12.29 -5.49 5.50
C TRP A 154 11.65 -4.54 6.51
N MET A 155 10.92 -5.10 7.49
CA MET A 155 10.25 -4.35 8.55
C MET A 155 11.18 -3.99 9.73
N ARG A 156 12.41 -4.48 9.77
CA ARG A 156 13.30 -4.30 10.93
C ARG A 156 13.44 -2.83 11.33
N GLY A 157 13.04 -2.52 12.57
CA GLY A 157 13.08 -1.18 13.16
C GLY A 157 11.96 -0.25 12.65
N THR A 158 10.96 -0.80 11.95
CA THR A 158 9.78 -0.04 11.56
C THR A 158 8.80 0.05 12.73
N ASP A 159 8.44 1.28 13.09
CA ASP A 159 7.48 1.63 14.12
C ASP A 159 6.33 2.45 13.52
N ILE A 160 5.19 2.48 14.19
CA ILE A 160 4.05 3.29 13.80
C ILE A 160 4.31 4.75 14.19
N VAL A 161 4.30 5.65 13.20
CA VAL A 161 4.36 7.09 13.41
C VAL A 161 3.09 7.73 12.87
N LEU A 162 2.36 8.42 13.75
CA LEU A 162 1.11 9.09 13.40
C LEU A 162 1.37 10.45 12.74
N PRO A 163 0.55 10.84 11.75
CA PRO A 163 0.50 12.22 11.29
C PRO A 163 0.12 13.16 12.45
N THR A 164 0.74 14.33 12.49
CA THR A 164 0.44 15.34 13.51
C THR A 164 -0.50 16.44 13.01
N THR A 165 -0.69 16.53 11.69
CA THR A 165 -1.53 17.54 11.05
C THR A 165 -2.76 16.88 10.44
N ALA A 166 -3.94 17.18 11.01
CA ALA A 166 -5.21 16.76 10.42
C ALA A 166 -5.62 17.76 9.33
N ILE A 167 -6.01 17.23 8.16
CA ILE A 167 -6.45 18.02 7.01
C ILE A 167 -7.89 17.66 6.59
N THR A 168 -8.49 18.58 5.85
CA THR A 168 -9.80 18.41 5.21
C THR A 168 -9.74 18.79 3.74
N SER A 169 -10.82 18.59 2.99
CA SER A 169 -10.89 19.08 1.61
C SER A 169 -10.68 20.60 1.55
N GLY A 170 -9.88 21.03 0.60
CA GLY A 170 -9.53 22.44 0.44
C GLY A 170 -8.34 22.61 -0.50
N VAL A 171 -7.75 23.80 -0.52
CA VAL A 171 -6.55 24.11 -1.28
C VAL A 171 -5.43 24.48 -0.33
N GLU A 172 -4.29 23.80 -0.46
CA GLU A 172 -3.05 24.18 0.22
C GLU A 172 -2.03 24.69 -0.81
N ASP A 173 -1.29 25.71 -0.45
CA ASP A 173 -0.16 26.25 -1.22
C ASP A 173 1.13 25.93 -0.48
N ILE A 174 1.96 25.08 -1.07
CA ILE A 174 3.28 24.72 -0.51
C ILE A 174 4.33 25.28 -1.47
N GLY A 175 4.96 26.37 -1.07
CA GLY A 175 6.01 27.02 -1.86
C GLY A 175 5.59 27.41 -3.28
N GLY A 176 4.36 27.87 -3.46
CA GLY A 176 3.78 28.26 -4.74
C GLY A 176 3.20 27.10 -5.55
N ARG A 177 3.17 25.88 -5.00
CA ARG A 177 2.51 24.72 -5.60
C ARG A 177 1.15 24.51 -4.95
N LYS A 178 0.09 24.75 -5.70
CA LYS A 178 -1.29 24.62 -5.21
C LYS A 178 -1.78 23.21 -5.38
N LEU A 179 -2.21 22.61 -4.27
CA LEU A 179 -2.73 21.26 -4.16
C LEU A 179 -4.19 21.32 -3.73
N HIS A 180 -5.09 20.79 -4.55
CA HIS A 180 -6.49 20.60 -4.19
C HIS A 180 -6.61 19.27 -3.45
N LEU A 181 -6.85 19.34 -2.17
CA LEU A 181 -7.07 18.19 -1.29
C LEU A 181 -8.54 17.77 -1.39
N ILE A 182 -8.80 16.49 -1.66
CA ILE A 182 -10.14 15.96 -1.92
C ILE A 182 -10.34 14.74 -1.02
N THR A 183 -10.89 14.95 0.17
CA THR A 183 -11.18 13.86 1.10
C THR A 183 -12.47 13.15 0.69
N ARG A 184 -12.44 11.81 0.68
CA ARG A 184 -13.56 10.93 0.34
C ARG A 184 -13.60 9.73 1.27
N SER A 185 -14.66 8.94 1.17
CA SER A 185 -14.74 7.60 1.71
C SER A 185 -15.00 6.65 0.55
N GLY A 186 -14.38 5.51 0.53
CA GLY A 186 -14.55 4.54 -0.55
C GLY A 186 -13.75 3.29 -0.33
N HIS A 187 -12.46 3.34 -0.64
CA HIS A 187 -11.52 2.25 -0.42
C HIS A 187 -11.30 2.00 1.08
N THR A 188 -11.23 3.08 1.83
CA THR A 188 -11.29 3.08 3.30
C THR A 188 -12.39 4.05 3.78
N PRO A 189 -12.69 4.09 5.10
CA PRO A 189 -13.60 5.10 5.65
C PRO A 189 -13.15 6.53 5.40
N SER A 190 -11.86 6.76 5.15
CA SER A 190 -11.30 8.08 4.89
C SER A 190 -10.12 7.97 3.93
N ASP A 191 -10.28 8.51 2.72
CA ASP A 191 -9.29 8.50 1.65
C ASP A 191 -9.03 9.95 1.20
N LEU A 192 -7.81 10.22 0.71
CA LEU A 192 -7.39 11.50 0.16
C LEU A 192 -6.96 11.32 -1.30
N ALA A 193 -7.57 12.08 -2.21
CA ALA A 193 -7.03 12.35 -3.52
C ALA A 193 -6.49 13.77 -3.57
N ILE A 194 -5.46 14.02 -4.40
CA ILE A 194 -4.80 15.32 -4.53
C ILE A 194 -4.69 15.67 -6.00
N LEU A 195 -5.24 16.83 -6.39
CA LEU A 195 -5.02 17.41 -7.72
C LEU A 195 -3.97 18.51 -7.61
N ASP A 196 -2.82 18.29 -8.21
CA ASP A 196 -1.78 19.31 -8.37
C ASP A 196 -2.14 20.23 -9.53
N GLU A 197 -2.47 21.49 -9.24
CA GLU A 197 -2.86 22.49 -10.23
C GLU A 197 -1.71 22.80 -11.20
N THR A 198 -0.46 22.77 -10.73
CA THR A 198 0.72 23.15 -11.51
C THR A 198 0.96 22.19 -12.69
N SER A 199 0.92 20.89 -12.44
CA SER A 199 1.14 19.87 -13.49
C SER A 199 -0.17 19.38 -14.12
N GLY A 200 -1.31 19.61 -13.48
CA GLY A 200 -2.59 18.99 -13.84
C GLY A 200 -2.60 17.50 -13.50
N THR A 201 -1.87 17.05 -12.46
CA THR A 201 -1.80 15.65 -12.07
C THR A 201 -2.77 15.37 -10.93
N LEU A 202 -3.67 14.40 -11.14
CA LEU A 202 -4.54 13.82 -10.12
C LEU A 202 -3.88 12.59 -9.52
N ILE A 203 -3.59 12.62 -8.21
CA ILE A 203 -3.04 11.52 -7.43
C ILE A 203 -4.17 10.99 -6.56
N THR A 204 -4.58 9.75 -6.77
CA THR A 204 -5.84 9.24 -6.19
C THR A 204 -5.65 8.36 -4.96
N GLY A 205 -4.40 7.96 -4.65
CA GLY A 205 -4.22 6.82 -3.77
C GLY A 205 -5.08 5.64 -4.25
N ASP A 206 -5.51 4.82 -3.35
CA ASP A 206 -6.27 3.60 -3.64
C ASP A 206 -7.76 3.83 -3.98
N LEU A 207 -8.17 5.09 -4.18
CA LEU A 207 -9.45 5.37 -4.83
C LEU A 207 -9.46 4.92 -6.30
N ALA A 208 -8.28 4.79 -6.96
CA ALA A 208 -8.18 4.23 -8.29
C ALA A 208 -7.04 3.23 -8.43
N PHE A 209 -7.28 2.19 -9.21
CA PHE A 209 -6.36 1.13 -9.60
C PHE A 209 -6.36 1.01 -11.12
N LEU A 210 -5.22 0.61 -11.70
CA LEU A 210 -5.14 0.35 -13.14
C LEU A 210 -4.32 -0.91 -13.41
N ASP A 211 -4.90 -1.82 -14.21
CA ASP A 211 -4.32 -3.11 -14.62
C ASP A 211 -3.97 -4.05 -13.44
N ARG A 212 -4.46 -3.72 -12.23
CA ARG A 212 -4.44 -4.51 -11.01
C ARG A 212 -5.80 -4.44 -10.32
N ALA A 213 -6.27 -5.56 -9.79
CA ALA A 213 -7.55 -5.63 -9.08
C ALA A 213 -7.51 -4.85 -7.75
N PRO A 214 -8.50 -4.01 -7.47
CA PRO A 214 -8.66 -3.32 -6.20
C PRO A 214 -8.86 -4.27 -5.02
N THR A 215 -8.21 -3.97 -3.88
CA THR A 215 -8.45 -4.64 -2.60
C THR A 215 -9.60 -3.99 -1.84
N THR A 216 -10.39 -4.76 -1.08
CA THR A 216 -11.68 -4.28 -0.55
C THR A 216 -11.96 -4.50 0.95
N PRO A 217 -11.02 -4.94 1.82
CA PRO A 217 -11.35 -5.33 3.20
C PRO A 217 -12.05 -4.25 4.02
N HIS A 218 -11.68 -2.99 3.82
CA HIS A 218 -12.20 -1.84 4.55
C HIS A 218 -13.17 -0.98 3.71
N ALA A 219 -13.48 -1.44 2.48
CA ALA A 219 -14.23 -0.67 1.52
C ALA A 219 -15.72 -0.56 1.86
N ASN A 220 -16.28 0.59 1.44
CA ASN A 220 -17.69 0.76 1.21
C ASN A 220 -17.90 0.96 -0.30
N LEU A 221 -18.38 -0.08 -0.99
CA LEU A 221 -18.45 -0.08 -2.45
C LEU A 221 -19.34 1.03 -3.01
N ALA A 222 -20.47 1.35 -2.33
CA ALA A 222 -21.38 2.42 -2.78
C ALA A 222 -20.70 3.80 -2.69
N LYS A 223 -20.09 4.11 -1.54
CA LYS A 223 -19.34 5.36 -1.36
C LYS A 223 -18.13 5.45 -2.28
N TRP A 224 -17.51 4.31 -2.61
CA TRP A 224 -16.39 4.29 -3.53
C TRP A 224 -16.84 4.62 -4.96
N GLN A 225 -17.98 4.10 -5.41
CA GLN A 225 -18.57 4.50 -6.69
C GLN A 225 -18.88 6.01 -6.73
N GLU A 226 -19.43 6.58 -5.64
CA GLU A 226 -19.67 8.03 -5.52
C GLU A 226 -18.34 8.82 -5.58
N ALA A 227 -17.29 8.36 -4.92
CA ALA A 227 -15.97 8.97 -4.96
C ALA A 227 -15.39 8.97 -6.39
N LEU A 228 -15.48 7.84 -7.10
CA LEU A 228 -15.04 7.74 -8.49
C LEU A 228 -15.77 8.74 -9.39
N GLN A 229 -17.09 8.88 -9.25
CA GLN A 229 -17.87 9.87 -10.03
C GLN A 229 -17.40 11.31 -9.79
N VAL A 230 -17.03 11.64 -8.55
CA VAL A 230 -16.47 12.98 -8.25
C VAL A 230 -15.13 13.17 -8.94
N LEU A 231 -14.24 12.17 -8.87
CA LEU A 231 -12.91 12.25 -9.50
C LEU A 231 -12.99 12.28 -11.04
N GLU A 232 -13.95 11.58 -11.64
CA GLU A 232 -14.21 11.62 -13.09
C GLU A 232 -14.62 12.99 -13.61
N ASN A 233 -15.23 13.83 -12.77
CA ASN A 233 -15.64 15.19 -13.15
C ASN A 233 -14.52 16.23 -13.01
N LEU A 234 -13.34 15.84 -12.52
CA LEU A 234 -12.20 16.74 -12.44
C LEU A 234 -11.52 16.86 -13.82
N ASP A 235 -10.96 18.04 -14.07
CA ASP A 235 -10.08 18.28 -15.22
C ASP A 235 -8.63 18.01 -14.80
N PHE A 236 -8.02 16.98 -15.38
CA PHE A 236 -6.63 16.61 -15.13
C PHE A 236 -5.96 16.15 -16.45
N LYS A 237 -4.64 16.24 -16.50
CA LYS A 237 -3.82 15.79 -17.63
C LYS A 237 -3.21 14.42 -17.42
N THR A 238 -2.89 14.09 -16.16
CA THR A 238 -2.29 12.82 -15.75
C THR A 238 -3.00 12.34 -14.51
N LEU A 239 -3.28 11.05 -14.43
CA LEU A 239 -3.77 10.37 -13.24
C LEU A 239 -2.70 9.39 -12.74
N VAL A 240 -2.40 9.45 -11.45
CA VAL A 240 -1.57 8.49 -10.72
C VAL A 240 -2.49 7.69 -9.80
N PRO A 241 -2.77 6.41 -10.11
CA PRO A 241 -3.53 5.54 -9.22
C PRO A 241 -2.65 5.10 -8.04
N GLY A 242 -3.25 4.57 -6.97
CA GLY A 242 -2.49 3.96 -5.88
C GLY A 242 -1.67 2.75 -6.35
N HIS A 243 -2.18 2.00 -7.31
CA HIS A 243 -1.52 0.86 -7.94
C HIS A 243 -1.76 0.86 -9.45
N GLY A 244 -0.71 0.53 -10.21
CA GLY A 244 -0.77 0.48 -11.67
C GLY A 244 -0.06 1.67 -12.35
N PRO A 245 -0.08 1.73 -13.69
CA PRO A 245 0.61 2.79 -14.42
C PRO A 245 -0.08 4.14 -14.29
N ALA A 246 0.70 5.23 -14.22
CA ALA A 246 0.16 6.57 -14.44
C ALA A 246 -0.26 6.74 -15.91
N GLU A 247 -1.36 7.43 -16.14
CA GLU A 247 -1.97 7.60 -17.45
C GLU A 247 -2.55 8.99 -17.68
N GLY A 248 -2.81 9.32 -18.96
CA GLY A 248 -3.44 10.60 -19.36
C GLY A 248 -4.93 10.50 -19.65
N THR A 249 -5.60 9.46 -19.18
CA THR A 249 -7.02 9.18 -19.45
C THR A 249 -7.80 8.96 -18.14
N LYS A 250 -9.04 8.48 -18.22
CA LYS A 250 -9.85 8.10 -17.05
C LYS A 250 -9.98 6.58 -16.89
N ARG A 251 -9.11 5.80 -17.55
CA ARG A 251 -9.18 4.31 -17.51
C ARG A 251 -9.08 3.76 -16.09
N ALA A 252 -8.21 4.31 -15.26
CA ALA A 252 -8.06 3.86 -13.87
C ALA A 252 -9.37 4.00 -13.09
N LEU A 253 -10.06 5.14 -13.22
CA LEU A 253 -11.35 5.36 -12.57
C LEU A 253 -12.42 4.41 -13.12
N THR A 254 -12.52 4.31 -14.45
CA THR A 254 -13.50 3.43 -15.12
C THR A 254 -13.26 1.96 -14.76
N GLN A 255 -12.03 1.45 -14.86
CA GLN A 255 -11.70 0.06 -14.56
C GLN A 255 -11.97 -0.28 -13.08
N THR A 256 -11.64 0.64 -12.16
CA THR A 256 -11.98 0.48 -10.73
C THR A 256 -13.49 0.39 -10.56
N GLY A 257 -14.26 1.30 -11.17
CA GLY A 257 -15.73 1.29 -11.09
C GLY A 257 -16.35 0.01 -11.66
N GLU A 258 -15.84 -0.48 -12.80
CA GLU A 258 -16.25 -1.76 -13.40
C GLU A 258 -15.95 -2.95 -12.48
N TRP A 259 -14.76 -2.97 -11.85
CA TRP A 259 -14.42 -4.00 -10.86
C TRP A 259 -15.39 -4.01 -9.68
N LEU A 260 -15.62 -2.85 -9.05
CA LEU A 260 -16.52 -2.74 -7.90
C LEU A 260 -17.95 -3.17 -8.25
N GLY A 261 -18.46 -2.76 -9.41
CA GLY A 261 -19.78 -3.17 -9.91
C GLY A 261 -19.88 -4.68 -10.18
N ALA A 262 -18.82 -5.26 -10.77
CA ALA A 262 -18.78 -6.68 -11.07
C ALA A 262 -18.79 -7.54 -9.80
N ILE A 263 -17.89 -7.25 -8.83
CA ILE A 263 -17.82 -8.03 -7.58
C ILE A 263 -19.09 -7.91 -6.75
N ALA A 264 -19.66 -6.69 -6.62
CA ALA A 264 -20.92 -6.48 -5.93
C ALA A 264 -22.06 -7.29 -6.58
N GLY A 265 -22.15 -7.27 -7.90
CA GLY A 265 -23.16 -8.01 -8.64
C GLY A 265 -22.98 -9.52 -8.53
N ILE A 266 -21.76 -10.04 -8.59
CA ILE A 266 -21.47 -11.48 -8.45
C ILE A 266 -21.86 -11.96 -7.05
N ILE A 267 -21.38 -11.26 -6.01
CA ILE A 267 -21.64 -11.60 -4.61
C ILE A 267 -23.16 -11.59 -4.32
N THR A 268 -23.85 -10.55 -4.79
CA THR A 268 -25.31 -10.45 -4.59
C THR A 268 -26.06 -11.61 -5.28
N ARG A 269 -25.74 -11.93 -6.52
CA ARG A 269 -26.37 -13.05 -7.24
C ARG A 269 -26.02 -14.41 -6.61
N ALA A 270 -24.81 -14.60 -6.10
CA ALA A 270 -24.42 -15.81 -5.39
C ALA A 270 -25.28 -15.99 -4.14
N TYR A 271 -25.46 -14.94 -3.34
CA TYR A 271 -26.33 -14.93 -2.17
C TYR A 271 -27.79 -15.24 -2.53
N GLU A 272 -28.35 -14.60 -3.56
CA GLU A 272 -29.75 -14.80 -4.02
C GLU A 272 -30.00 -16.24 -4.54
N ARG A 273 -28.98 -16.90 -5.04
CA ARG A 273 -29.01 -18.33 -5.45
C ARG A 273 -28.82 -19.29 -4.27
N GLY A 274 -28.55 -18.79 -3.07
CA GLY A 274 -28.28 -19.60 -1.87
C GLY A 274 -26.92 -20.31 -1.89
N LEU A 275 -25.95 -19.80 -2.66
CA LEU A 275 -24.58 -20.32 -2.66
C LEU A 275 -23.91 -19.97 -1.33
N ASP A 276 -23.06 -20.85 -0.85
CA ASP A 276 -22.20 -20.52 0.30
C ASP A 276 -21.02 -19.62 -0.10
N ILE A 277 -20.23 -19.18 0.90
CA ILE A 277 -19.12 -18.27 0.68
C ILE A 277 -18.03 -18.87 -0.23
N LEU A 278 -17.80 -20.18 -0.18
CA LEU A 278 -16.79 -20.86 -1.03
C LEU A 278 -17.31 -20.99 -2.46
N GLU A 279 -18.58 -21.32 -2.62
CA GLU A 279 -19.25 -21.36 -3.92
C GLU A 279 -19.29 -19.95 -4.55
N ALA A 280 -19.59 -18.92 -3.77
CA ALA A 280 -19.54 -17.53 -4.21
C ALA A 280 -18.14 -17.10 -4.65
N ALA A 281 -17.08 -17.52 -3.93
CA ALA A 281 -15.68 -17.26 -4.29
C ALA A 281 -15.24 -18.00 -5.59
N ALA A 282 -15.93 -19.08 -5.96
CA ALA A 282 -15.67 -19.83 -7.19
C ALA A 282 -16.40 -19.26 -8.42
N GLU A 283 -17.31 -18.30 -8.27
CA GLU A 283 -18.03 -17.69 -9.39
C GLU A 283 -17.05 -17.05 -10.40
N PRO A 284 -17.36 -17.09 -11.71
CA PRO A 284 -16.49 -16.54 -12.74
C PRO A 284 -16.49 -15.00 -12.73
N LEU A 285 -15.33 -14.41 -12.96
CA LEU A 285 -15.18 -12.99 -13.26
C LEU A 285 -15.51 -12.69 -14.73
N PRO A 286 -15.92 -11.45 -15.06
CA PRO A 286 -15.98 -11.00 -16.44
C PRO A 286 -14.62 -11.16 -17.14
N PRO A 287 -14.55 -11.65 -18.39
CA PRO A 287 -13.28 -11.96 -19.07
C PRO A 287 -12.31 -10.78 -19.19
N ALA A 288 -12.80 -9.55 -19.22
CA ALA A 288 -11.96 -8.36 -19.25
C ALA A 288 -11.27 -8.10 -17.89
N LEU A 289 -11.97 -8.35 -16.79
CA LEU A 289 -11.46 -8.15 -15.42
C LEU A 289 -10.60 -9.34 -14.97
N GLU A 290 -10.85 -10.54 -15.45
CA GLU A 290 -10.04 -11.73 -15.12
C GLU A 290 -8.57 -11.61 -15.56
N LYS A 291 -8.28 -10.74 -16.53
CA LYS A 291 -6.94 -10.54 -17.10
C LYS A 291 -6.08 -9.54 -16.33
N ILE A 292 -6.66 -8.74 -15.46
CA ILE A 292 -5.89 -7.78 -14.67
C ILE A 292 -5.13 -8.49 -13.56
N SER A 293 -4.01 -7.90 -13.14
CA SER A 293 -3.17 -8.52 -12.11
C SER A 293 -3.96 -8.76 -10.81
N LEU A 294 -3.74 -9.89 -10.16
CA LEU A 294 -4.37 -10.31 -8.90
C LEU A 294 -5.89 -10.46 -8.94
N ALA A 295 -6.53 -10.53 -10.13
CA ALA A 295 -7.98 -10.56 -10.26
C ALA A 295 -8.64 -11.65 -9.39
N ARG A 296 -8.21 -12.91 -9.53
CA ARG A 296 -8.77 -14.01 -8.75
C ARG A 296 -8.48 -13.86 -7.27
N TYR A 297 -7.25 -13.50 -6.91
CA TYR A 297 -6.81 -13.31 -5.53
C TYR A 297 -7.65 -12.23 -4.80
N GLU A 298 -7.82 -11.05 -5.42
CA GLU A 298 -8.57 -9.95 -4.80
C GLU A 298 -10.09 -10.19 -4.86
N PHE A 299 -10.59 -10.94 -5.85
CA PHE A 299 -11.98 -11.35 -5.87
C PHE A 299 -12.33 -12.29 -4.70
N GLU A 300 -11.54 -13.34 -4.49
CA GLU A 300 -11.72 -14.27 -3.37
C GLU A 300 -11.64 -13.54 -2.02
N ARG A 301 -10.67 -12.64 -1.84
CA ARG A 301 -10.58 -11.79 -0.65
C ARG A 301 -11.80 -10.89 -0.49
N SER A 302 -12.29 -10.32 -1.58
CA SER A 302 -13.49 -9.47 -1.57
C SER A 302 -14.72 -10.27 -1.12
N VAL A 303 -14.90 -11.49 -1.62
CA VAL A 303 -15.98 -12.39 -1.18
C VAL A 303 -15.87 -12.66 0.32
N MET A 304 -14.67 -13.01 0.82
CA MET A 304 -14.45 -13.30 2.25
C MET A 304 -14.82 -12.13 3.17
N HIS A 305 -14.72 -10.90 2.70
CA HIS A 305 -15.05 -9.71 3.49
C HIS A 305 -16.46 -9.17 3.27
N LEU A 306 -16.98 -9.25 2.05
CA LEU A 306 -18.25 -8.64 1.67
C LEU A 306 -19.44 -9.58 1.83
N TYR A 307 -19.25 -10.89 1.57
CA TYR A 307 -20.35 -11.86 1.66
C TYR A 307 -20.93 -11.97 3.07
N PRO A 308 -20.12 -12.10 4.14
CA PRO A 308 -20.67 -12.13 5.52
C PRO A 308 -21.38 -10.83 5.92
N LYS A 309 -20.93 -9.68 5.41
CA LYS A 309 -21.65 -8.40 5.65
C LYS A 309 -23.02 -8.41 4.98
N LEU A 310 -23.08 -8.88 3.74
CA LEU A 310 -24.35 -9.00 3.01
C LEU A 310 -25.32 -9.97 3.71
N GLU A 311 -24.83 -11.11 4.21
CA GLU A 311 -25.63 -12.05 4.99
C GLU A 311 -26.17 -11.40 6.26
N ALA A 312 -25.30 -10.73 7.04
CA ALA A 312 -25.70 -10.06 8.28
C ALA A 312 -26.77 -8.99 8.05
N ASP A 313 -26.71 -8.29 6.93
CA ASP A 313 -27.68 -7.24 6.58
C ASP A 313 -29.02 -7.80 6.10
N ARG A 314 -29.05 -9.00 5.52
CA ARG A 314 -30.24 -9.60 4.87
C ARG A 314 -30.89 -10.74 5.66
N LEU A 315 -30.14 -11.40 6.54
CA LEU A 315 -30.71 -12.47 7.37
C LEU A 315 -31.54 -11.87 8.52
N PRO A 316 -32.73 -12.43 8.81
CA PRO A 316 -33.51 -11.99 9.95
C PRO A 316 -32.72 -12.27 11.24
N ALA A 317 -32.59 -11.27 12.11
CA ALA A 317 -31.97 -11.43 13.41
C ALA A 317 -32.73 -12.48 14.23
N VAL A 318 -32.17 -13.68 14.37
CA VAL A 318 -32.76 -14.73 15.20
C VAL A 318 -32.64 -14.29 16.65
N GLY A 319 -33.79 -14.03 17.32
CA GLY A 319 -33.86 -13.80 18.77
C GLY A 319 -34.20 -12.38 19.23
N LYS A 320 -34.45 -11.40 18.37
CA LYS A 320 -35.17 -10.19 18.80
C LYS A 320 -36.69 -10.51 18.85
N LYS A 321 -37.21 -10.72 20.07
CA LYS A 321 -38.67 -10.63 20.26
C LYS A 321 -39.08 -9.23 19.77
N ALA A 322 -40.08 -9.19 18.89
CA ALA A 322 -40.79 -7.97 18.61
C ALA A 322 -41.43 -7.50 19.94
N ASP A 323 -41.04 -6.36 20.45
CA ASP A 323 -41.73 -5.65 21.54
C ASP A 323 -43.02 -5.00 20.99
#